data_3db15d6e9b5851acc1f65f2237822fe5
#
_entry.id   3db15d6e9b5851acc1f65f2237822fe5
#
_cell.length_a   1.000
_cell.length_b   1.000
_cell.length_c   1.000
_cell.angle_alpha   90.00
_cell.angle_beta   90.00
_cell.angle_gamma   90.00
#
_symmetry.space_group_name_H-M   'P 1'
#
loop_
_entity.id
_entity.type
_entity.pdbx_description
1 polymer ?
#
loop_
_entity_poly.entity_id
_entity_poly.type
_entity_poly.pdbx_seq_one_letter_code
_entity_poly.pdbx_strand_id
1 'polypeptide(L)'
;MIAQAAPPSRAPRLIPFFNPLAMRLLRRGRLMGPNALLSVRGRKSGEMRTTPVALVELDGRRWIIGTFGDTNWVRNLRAAAEGIITVGNRRETVQALELSREDAAGFFATTLKPYVGGMPLGLGRLILGMLGARDIIDDPARAAAHRPVFELTPGSPRSR
;
A
#
# COMPACT_ATOMS: atom_id res chain seq x y z
N MET A 1 -4.54 32.65 11.98
CA MET A 1 -4.07 32.08 10.71
C MET A 1 -4.53 30.63 10.68
N ILE A 2 -5.63 30.34 9.98
CA ILE A 2 -6.20 28.99 9.88
C ILE A 2 -5.46 28.30 8.74
N ALA A 3 -4.68 27.27 9.06
CA ALA A 3 -4.01 26.44 8.07
C ALA A 3 -5.10 25.69 7.28
N GLN A 4 -5.27 26.04 6.01
CA GLN A 4 -6.12 25.33 5.07
C GLN A 4 -5.53 23.94 4.86
N ALA A 5 -6.29 22.92 5.31
CA ALA A 5 -6.02 21.53 4.98
C ALA A 5 -6.09 21.37 3.46
N ALA A 6 -5.02 20.84 2.85
CA ALA A 6 -5.01 20.52 1.44
C ALA A 6 -6.14 19.52 1.13
N PRO A 7 -6.88 19.70 0.01
CA PRO A 7 -7.95 18.78 -0.33
C PRO A 7 -7.42 17.36 -0.55
N PRO A 8 -8.18 16.33 -0.16
CA PRO A 8 -7.78 14.95 -0.41
C PRO A 8 -7.60 14.75 -1.91
N SER A 9 -6.44 14.26 -2.32
CA SER A 9 -6.17 13.90 -3.70
C SER A 9 -7.18 12.84 -4.14
N ARG A 10 -8.16 13.24 -4.95
CA ARG A 10 -9.12 12.30 -5.54
C ARG A 10 -8.34 11.31 -6.39
N ALA A 11 -8.49 10.04 -6.09
CA ALA A 11 -7.97 8.97 -6.94
C ALA A 11 -8.42 9.23 -8.40
N PRO A 12 -7.51 9.16 -9.38
CA PRO A 12 -7.88 9.39 -10.77
C PRO A 12 -9.03 8.47 -11.17
N ARG A 13 -10.05 9.01 -11.82
CA ARG A 13 -11.23 8.25 -12.30
C ARG A 13 -10.90 7.14 -13.31
N LEU A 14 -9.61 6.94 -13.65
CA LEU A 14 -9.08 5.93 -14.56
C LEU A 14 -8.74 4.59 -13.88
N ILE A 15 -9.03 4.44 -12.58
CA ILE A 15 -8.77 3.20 -11.83
C ILE A 15 -9.67 2.00 -12.26
N PRO A 16 -10.81 2.13 -12.97
CA PRO A 16 -11.52 0.95 -13.46
C PRO A 16 -10.79 0.19 -14.59
N PHE A 17 -9.75 0.73 -15.16
CA PHE A 17 -8.93 0.04 -16.16
C PHE A 17 -7.66 -0.59 -15.57
N PHE A 18 -7.81 -1.42 -14.56
CA PHE A 18 -6.85 -2.48 -14.36
C PHE A 18 -7.05 -3.50 -15.50
N ASN A 19 -6.48 -3.15 -16.66
CA ASN A 19 -6.42 -4.05 -17.81
C ASN A 19 -5.77 -5.36 -17.32
N PRO A 20 -6.46 -6.52 -17.45
CA PRO A 20 -5.91 -7.82 -17.03
C PRO A 20 -4.56 -8.12 -17.69
N LEU A 21 -4.27 -7.49 -18.84
CA LEU A 21 -2.96 -7.58 -19.50
C LEU A 21 -1.87 -6.82 -18.74
N ALA A 22 -2.17 -5.62 -18.23
CA ALA A 22 -1.24 -4.86 -17.39
C ALA A 22 -0.99 -5.59 -16.06
N MET A 23 -2.02 -6.20 -15.48
CA MET A 23 -1.89 -7.04 -14.29
C MET A 23 -1.07 -8.31 -14.57
N ARG A 24 -1.16 -8.88 -15.76
CA ARG A 24 -0.38 -10.05 -16.18
C ARG A 24 1.09 -9.71 -16.41
N LEU A 25 1.38 -8.54 -16.96
CA LEU A 25 2.73 -8.01 -17.14
C LEU A 25 3.37 -7.62 -15.79
N LEU A 26 2.60 -7.03 -14.89
CA LEU A 26 3.03 -6.68 -13.53
C LEU A 26 3.27 -7.94 -12.67
N ARG A 27 2.57 -9.04 -12.91
CA ARG A 27 2.81 -10.33 -12.23
C ARG A 27 4.12 -11.01 -12.65
N ARG A 28 4.66 -10.70 -13.83
CA ARG A 28 5.92 -11.27 -14.34
C ARG A 28 7.17 -10.48 -13.94
N GLY A 29 7.02 -9.24 -13.53
CA GLY A 29 8.11 -8.42 -13.03
C GLY A 29 7.85 -8.04 -11.57
N ARG A 30 8.84 -8.12 -10.71
CA ARG A 30 8.84 -7.59 -9.34
C ARG A 30 8.78 -6.05 -9.34
N LEU A 31 7.85 -5.48 -10.10
CA LEU A 31 7.67 -4.05 -10.25
C LEU A 31 6.69 -3.54 -9.22
N MET A 32 6.97 -2.38 -8.65
CA MET A 32 6.10 -1.67 -7.72
C MET A 32 4.78 -1.29 -8.40
N GLY A 33 3.87 -2.21 -8.43
CA GLY A 33 2.47 -2.01 -8.75
C GLY A 33 1.64 -2.79 -7.75
N PRO A 34 0.32 -2.85 -7.87
CA PRO A 34 -0.48 -3.77 -7.10
C PRO A 34 -0.06 -5.19 -7.46
N ASN A 35 0.78 -5.77 -6.61
CA ASN A 35 1.37 -7.10 -6.74
C ASN A 35 0.72 -8.11 -5.79
N ALA A 36 -0.22 -7.66 -4.97
CA ALA A 36 -0.95 -8.47 -4.02
C ALA A 36 -2.42 -8.07 -3.98
N LEU A 37 -3.27 -8.99 -3.50
CA LEU A 37 -4.65 -8.73 -3.17
C LEU A 37 -4.79 -8.72 -1.65
N LEU A 38 -5.38 -7.67 -1.11
CA LEU A 38 -5.78 -7.59 0.28
C LEU A 38 -7.28 -7.86 0.39
N SER A 39 -7.65 -8.88 1.15
CA SER A 39 -9.03 -9.12 1.54
C SER A 39 -9.21 -8.76 3.01
N VAL A 40 -10.10 -7.83 3.30
CA VAL A 40 -10.38 -7.32 4.63
C VAL A 40 -11.88 -7.19 4.86
N ARG A 41 -12.32 -7.41 6.10
CA ARG A 41 -13.73 -7.27 6.48
C ARG A 41 -14.16 -5.80 6.44
N GLY A 42 -15.25 -5.53 5.75
CA GLY A 42 -15.85 -4.20 5.69
C GLY A 42 -16.36 -3.76 7.07
N ARG A 43 -15.87 -2.63 7.57
CA ARG A 43 -16.21 -2.11 8.91
C ARG A 43 -17.69 -1.80 9.12
N LYS A 44 -18.44 -1.56 8.03
CA LYS A 44 -19.88 -1.26 8.07
C LYS A 44 -20.75 -2.47 7.75
N SER A 45 -20.38 -3.24 6.71
CA SER A 45 -21.18 -4.35 6.21
C SER A 45 -20.81 -5.71 6.80
N GLY A 46 -19.61 -5.86 7.35
CA GLY A 46 -19.06 -7.15 7.76
C GLY A 46 -18.66 -8.07 6.60
N GLU A 47 -18.94 -7.68 5.36
CA GLU A 47 -18.59 -8.45 4.17
C GLU A 47 -17.08 -8.36 3.87
N MET A 48 -16.54 -9.44 3.30
CA MET A 48 -15.16 -9.43 2.83
C MET A 48 -15.03 -8.58 1.57
N ARG A 49 -14.09 -7.65 1.59
CA ARG A 49 -13.76 -6.77 0.48
C ARG A 49 -12.32 -7.01 0.03
N THR A 50 -12.16 -7.28 -1.27
CA THR A 50 -10.83 -7.53 -1.84
C THR A 50 -10.42 -6.36 -2.71
N THR A 51 -9.17 -5.92 -2.52
CA THR A 51 -8.60 -4.76 -3.22
C THR A 51 -7.15 -5.05 -3.61
N PRO A 52 -6.68 -4.63 -4.80
CA PRO A 52 -5.27 -4.68 -5.15
C PRO A 52 -4.48 -3.69 -4.30
N VAL A 53 -3.34 -4.14 -3.78
CA VAL A 53 -2.43 -3.31 -2.97
C VAL A 53 -0.98 -3.49 -3.42
N ALA A 54 -0.16 -2.48 -3.19
CA ALA A 54 1.29 -2.57 -3.37
C ALA A 54 1.90 -3.16 -2.09
N LEU A 55 2.38 -4.40 -2.18
CA LEU A 55 3.11 -5.07 -1.12
C LEU A 55 4.60 -4.83 -1.33
N VAL A 56 5.26 -4.28 -0.32
CA VAL A 56 6.71 -4.16 -0.22
C VAL A 56 7.21 -5.26 0.70
N GLU A 57 8.17 -6.04 0.23
CA GLU A 57 8.81 -7.10 1.01
C GLU A 57 10.32 -6.90 0.94
N LEU A 58 10.93 -6.70 2.10
CA LEU A 58 12.36 -6.47 2.24
C LEU A 58 12.84 -7.01 3.59
N ASP A 59 13.95 -7.74 3.58
CA ASP A 59 14.59 -8.30 4.78
C ASP A 59 13.63 -9.08 5.69
N GLY A 60 12.72 -9.84 5.08
CA GLY A 60 11.73 -10.65 5.79
C GLY A 60 10.58 -9.85 6.42
N ARG A 61 10.56 -8.54 6.26
CA ARG A 61 9.46 -7.66 6.70
C ARG A 61 8.58 -7.28 5.52
N ARG A 62 7.33 -7.00 5.79
CA ARG A 62 6.31 -6.71 4.76
C ARG A 62 5.49 -5.49 5.12
N TRP A 63 5.22 -4.65 4.12
CA TRP A 63 4.38 -3.46 4.29
C TRP A 63 3.43 -3.29 3.13
N ILE A 64 2.30 -2.67 3.38
CA ILE A 64 1.40 -2.15 2.35
C ILE A 64 1.19 -0.65 2.56
N ILE A 65 1.05 0.07 1.46
CA ILE A 65 1.01 1.53 1.46
C ILE A 65 -0.34 2.00 0.94
N GLY A 66 -1.00 2.86 1.69
CA GLY A 66 -2.18 3.60 1.24
C GLY A 66 -1.79 4.72 0.27
N THR A 67 -1.34 4.37 -0.93
CA THR A 67 -0.82 5.30 -1.94
C THR A 67 -1.79 6.45 -2.25
N PHE A 68 -3.09 6.19 -2.16
CA PHE A 68 -4.14 7.19 -2.41
C PHE A 68 -4.76 7.74 -1.11
N GLY A 69 -4.06 7.61 0.00
CA GLY A 69 -4.47 8.13 1.30
C GLY A 69 -5.49 7.25 2.02
N ASP A 70 -6.37 7.89 2.77
CA ASP A 70 -7.34 7.25 3.67
C ASP A 70 -8.56 6.68 2.92
N THR A 71 -8.32 5.69 2.06
CA THR A 71 -9.33 5.00 1.26
C THR A 71 -10.16 4.00 2.10
N ASN A 72 -11.20 3.43 1.51
CA ASN A 72 -12.07 2.48 2.22
C ASN A 72 -11.33 1.25 2.73
N TRP A 73 -10.39 0.68 1.96
CA TRP A 73 -9.64 -0.48 2.42
C TRP A 73 -8.71 -0.14 3.59
N VAL A 74 -8.11 1.06 3.59
CA VAL A 74 -7.30 1.57 4.71
C VAL A 74 -8.13 1.65 5.98
N ARG A 75 -9.31 2.25 5.90
CA ARG A 75 -10.23 2.37 7.05
C ARG A 75 -10.72 1.01 7.54
N ASN A 76 -10.98 0.08 6.62
CA ASN A 76 -11.39 -1.27 6.97
C ASN A 76 -10.26 -2.03 7.67
N LEU A 77 -9.03 -1.93 7.16
CA LEU A 77 -7.87 -2.59 7.75
C LEU A 77 -7.53 -2.01 9.12
N ARG A 78 -7.62 -0.70 9.28
CA ARG A 78 -7.45 -0.03 10.57
C ARG A 78 -8.45 -0.53 11.62
N ALA A 79 -9.70 -0.74 11.21
CA ALA A 79 -10.75 -1.24 12.09
C ALA A 79 -10.60 -2.73 12.40
N ALA A 80 -10.19 -3.54 11.42
CA ALA A 80 -10.08 -5.00 11.57
C ALA A 80 -8.75 -5.44 12.21
N ALA A 81 -7.67 -4.67 12.02
CA ALA A 81 -6.29 -4.99 12.39
C ALA A 81 -5.76 -6.32 11.81
N GLU A 82 -6.55 -6.99 11.00
CA GLU A 82 -6.22 -8.24 10.32
C GLU A 82 -6.78 -8.28 8.91
N GLY A 83 -6.16 -9.08 8.06
CA GLY A 83 -6.63 -9.30 6.70
C GLY A 83 -6.05 -10.58 6.11
N ILE A 84 -6.33 -10.80 4.85
CA ILE A 84 -5.75 -11.90 4.08
C ILE A 84 -4.99 -11.28 2.91
N ILE A 85 -3.71 -11.58 2.81
CA ILE A 85 -2.89 -11.24 1.66
C ILE A 85 -2.81 -12.42 0.73
N THR A 86 -3.04 -12.16 -0.55
CA THR A 86 -2.89 -13.15 -1.62
C THR A 86 -1.85 -12.66 -2.63
N VAL A 87 -0.81 -13.45 -2.83
CA VAL A 87 0.26 -13.22 -3.82
C VAL A 87 0.38 -14.46 -4.70
N GLY A 88 0.02 -14.33 -5.96
CA GLY A 88 -0.07 -15.49 -6.85
C GLY A 88 -1.08 -16.51 -6.29
N ASN A 89 -0.60 -17.73 -6.01
CA ASN A 89 -1.41 -18.82 -5.44
C ASN A 89 -1.31 -18.93 -3.91
N ARG A 90 -0.50 -18.08 -3.27
CA ARG A 90 -0.32 -18.11 -1.81
C ARG A 90 -1.31 -17.16 -1.15
N ARG A 91 -2.03 -17.68 -0.19
CA ARG A 91 -3.00 -16.94 0.62
C ARG A 91 -2.63 -17.08 2.09
N GLU A 92 -2.51 -15.97 2.78
CA GLU A 92 -2.03 -15.92 4.15
C GLU A 92 -2.85 -14.92 4.97
N THR A 93 -3.25 -15.32 6.17
CA THR A 93 -3.80 -14.38 7.16
C THR A 93 -2.66 -13.56 7.77
N VAL A 94 -2.86 -12.26 7.86
CA VAL A 94 -1.89 -11.32 8.41
C VAL A 94 -2.51 -10.43 9.46
N GLN A 95 -1.71 -10.07 10.46
CA GLN A 95 -1.99 -8.94 11.33
C GLN A 95 -1.41 -7.69 10.69
N ALA A 96 -2.11 -6.57 10.82
CA ALA A 96 -1.71 -5.30 10.23
C ALA A 96 -1.60 -4.25 11.33
N LEU A 97 -0.40 -3.68 11.47
CA LEU A 97 -0.12 -2.57 12.37
C LEU A 97 0.12 -1.30 11.55
N GLU A 98 -0.71 -0.30 11.74
CA GLU A 98 -0.49 1.01 11.13
C GLU A 98 0.69 1.71 11.80
N LEU A 99 1.66 2.12 11.00
CA LEU A 99 2.82 2.86 11.49
C LEU A 99 2.41 4.27 11.94
N SER A 100 3.10 4.79 12.96
CA SER A 100 3.03 6.20 13.31
C SER A 100 3.48 7.05 12.11
N ARG A 101 3.17 8.35 12.10
CA ARG A 101 3.65 9.26 11.06
C ARG A 101 5.18 9.31 11.00
N GLU A 102 5.83 9.28 12.15
CA GLU A 102 7.27 9.28 12.28
C GLU A 102 7.87 8.00 11.69
N ASP A 103 7.33 6.84 12.08
CA ASP A 103 7.79 5.54 11.57
C ASP A 103 7.51 5.39 10.07
N ALA A 104 6.38 5.89 9.58
CA ALA A 104 6.06 5.90 8.16
C ALA A 104 7.01 6.82 7.36
N ALA A 105 7.36 7.99 7.88
CA ALA A 105 8.37 8.86 7.28
C ALA A 105 9.74 8.19 7.24
N GLY A 106 10.14 7.54 8.34
CA GLY A 106 11.35 6.71 8.40
C GLY A 106 11.33 5.60 7.37
N PHE A 107 10.24 4.85 7.27
CA PHE A 107 10.06 3.80 6.26
C PHE A 107 10.24 4.34 4.83
N PHE A 108 9.60 5.47 4.49
CA PHE A 108 9.76 6.07 3.16
C PHE A 108 11.21 6.50 2.89
N ALA A 109 11.87 7.13 3.86
CA ALA A 109 13.22 7.66 3.69
C ALA A 109 14.30 6.58 3.64
N THR A 110 14.21 5.58 4.52
CA THR A 110 15.30 4.63 4.75
C THR A 110 15.07 3.26 4.11
N THR A 111 13.82 2.86 3.91
CA THR A 111 13.47 1.55 3.35
C THR A 111 13.02 1.67 1.89
N LEU A 112 12.00 2.48 1.63
CA LEU A 112 11.38 2.54 0.32
C LEU A 112 12.20 3.34 -0.70
N LYS A 113 12.78 4.48 -0.30
CA LYS A 113 13.56 5.32 -1.21
C LYS A 113 14.78 4.61 -1.81
N PRO A 114 15.61 3.88 -1.03
CA PRO A 114 16.69 3.08 -1.59
C PRO A 114 16.19 1.94 -2.49
N TYR A 115 15.10 1.27 -2.10
CA TYR A 115 14.47 0.21 -2.88
C TYR A 115 14.02 0.69 -4.25
N VAL A 116 13.32 1.83 -4.30
CA VAL A 116 12.87 2.47 -5.55
C VAL A 116 14.04 2.99 -6.37
N GLY A 117 15.06 3.57 -5.70
CA GLY A 117 16.27 4.07 -6.35
C GLY A 117 17.13 2.99 -7.01
N GLY A 118 17.06 1.76 -6.48
CA GLY A 118 17.74 0.59 -7.05
C GLY A 118 17.05 -0.01 -8.29
N MET A 119 15.87 0.48 -8.66
CA MET A 119 15.18 0.00 -9.87
C MET A 119 15.86 0.52 -11.14
N PRO A 120 16.04 -0.35 -12.17
CA PRO A 120 16.72 0.04 -13.40
C PRO A 120 15.96 1.16 -14.13
N LEU A 121 16.72 2.04 -14.81
CA LEU A 121 16.20 3.10 -15.69
C LEU A 121 15.26 4.11 -15.01
N GLY A 122 15.35 4.29 -13.71
CA GLY A 122 14.47 5.22 -12.97
C GLY A 122 12.99 4.81 -12.96
N LEU A 123 12.71 3.54 -13.25
CA LEU A 123 11.36 3.00 -13.38
C LEU A 123 10.51 3.23 -12.12
N GLY A 124 11.10 3.11 -10.93
CA GLY A 124 10.39 3.37 -9.68
C GLY A 124 9.88 4.81 -9.57
N ARG A 125 10.71 5.80 -9.95
CA ARG A 125 10.28 7.21 -9.97
C ARG A 125 9.21 7.50 -11.02
N LEU A 126 9.29 6.84 -12.16
CA LEU A 126 8.28 6.95 -13.21
C LEU A 126 6.92 6.41 -12.73
N ILE A 127 6.91 5.23 -12.12
CA ILE A 127 5.69 4.62 -11.58
C ILE A 127 5.07 5.49 -10.48
N LEU A 128 5.87 5.96 -9.53
CA LEU A 128 5.39 6.86 -8.49
C LEU A 128 4.88 8.19 -9.08
N GLY A 129 5.51 8.67 -10.15
CA GLY A 129 5.03 9.84 -10.88
C GLY A 129 3.67 9.64 -11.52
N MET A 130 3.44 8.50 -12.17
CA MET A 130 2.14 8.17 -12.77
C MET A 130 1.05 7.97 -11.73
N LEU A 131 1.40 7.50 -10.53
CA LEU A 131 0.49 7.35 -9.40
C LEU A 131 0.25 8.64 -8.61
N GLY A 132 0.95 9.74 -8.96
CA GLY A 132 0.89 10.99 -8.20
C GLY A 132 1.51 10.87 -6.80
N ALA A 133 2.47 9.97 -6.61
CA ALA A 133 3.04 9.58 -5.32
C ALA A 133 4.54 9.88 -5.21
N ARG A 134 5.05 10.86 -5.96
CA ARG A 134 6.48 11.27 -5.91
C ARG A 134 6.91 11.79 -4.55
N ASP A 135 5.99 12.39 -3.81
CA ASP A 135 6.20 12.87 -2.44
C ASP A 135 6.74 11.78 -1.50
N ILE A 136 6.44 10.50 -1.75
CA ILE A 136 7.00 9.36 -1.01
C ILE A 136 8.55 9.39 -1.02
N ILE A 137 9.15 9.84 -2.13
CA ILE A 137 10.60 9.92 -2.28
C ILE A 137 11.13 11.35 -2.04
N ASP A 138 10.39 12.33 -2.54
CA ASP A 138 10.86 13.72 -2.56
C ASP A 138 10.62 14.43 -1.21
N ASP A 139 9.56 14.05 -0.47
CA ASP A 139 9.22 14.57 0.86
C ASP A 139 8.54 13.50 1.73
N PRO A 140 9.33 12.56 2.30
CA PRO A 140 8.80 11.45 3.11
C PRO A 140 7.94 11.90 4.29
N ALA A 141 8.26 13.00 4.94
CA ALA A 141 7.49 13.52 6.07
C ALA A 141 6.09 13.98 5.63
N ARG A 142 6.01 14.68 4.51
CA ARG A 142 4.74 15.08 3.90
C ARG A 142 3.94 13.86 3.44
N ALA A 143 4.58 12.89 2.80
CA ALA A 143 3.93 11.66 2.37
C ALA A 143 3.33 10.91 3.55
N ALA A 144 4.06 10.75 4.66
CA ALA A 144 3.60 10.09 5.87
C ALA A 144 2.39 10.77 6.52
N ALA A 145 2.21 12.07 6.29
CA ALA A 145 1.06 12.80 6.84
C ALA A 145 -0.28 12.39 6.22
N HIS A 146 -0.28 11.82 5.01
CA HIS A 146 -1.52 11.48 4.28
C HIS A 146 -1.50 10.13 3.57
N ARG A 147 -0.39 9.37 3.65
CA ARG A 147 -0.26 8.02 3.07
C ARG A 147 0.01 7.02 4.18
N PRO A 148 -1.04 6.34 4.67
CA PRO A 148 -0.88 5.33 5.71
C PRO A 148 0.00 4.17 5.25
N VAL A 149 0.81 3.66 6.16
CA VAL A 149 1.64 2.46 5.95
C VAL A 149 1.26 1.45 7.02
N PHE A 150 1.04 0.22 6.62
CA PHE A 150 0.80 -0.90 7.53
C PHE A 150 1.94 -1.89 7.42
N GLU A 151 2.52 -2.24 8.55
CA GLU A 151 3.41 -3.41 8.64
C GLU A 151 2.56 -4.66 8.82
N LEU A 152 2.91 -5.72 8.07
CA LEU A 152 2.20 -6.99 8.07
C LEU A 152 3.04 -8.07 8.72
N THR A 153 2.47 -8.73 9.71
CA THR A 153 3.06 -9.91 10.34
C THR A 153 2.17 -11.14 10.10
N PRO A 154 2.71 -12.37 10.13
CA PRO A 154 1.88 -13.56 10.04
C PRO A 154 0.79 -13.55 11.10
N GLY A 155 -0.46 -13.79 10.70
CA GLY A 155 -1.56 -13.96 11.63
C GLY A 155 -1.46 -15.30 12.33
N SER A 156 -1.94 -15.36 13.58
CA SER A 156 -2.08 -16.65 14.26
C SER A 156 -3.08 -17.53 13.50
N PRO A 157 -2.79 -18.82 13.29
CA PRO A 157 -3.78 -19.73 12.76
C PRO A 157 -4.99 -19.73 13.70
N ARG A 158 -6.17 -19.40 13.19
CA ARG A 158 -7.41 -19.55 13.98
C ARG A 158 -7.51 -21.01 14.36
N SER A 159 -7.36 -21.29 15.65
CA SER A 159 -7.80 -22.58 16.19
C SER A 159 -9.29 -22.76 15.86
N ARG A 160 -9.59 -23.84 15.14
CA ARG A 160 -10.96 -24.24 14.85
C ARG A 160 -11.65 -24.68 16.13
#